data_6d316d48823f9eb832bf4d2d126c4073
#
_entry.id   6d316d48823f9eb832bf4d2d126c4073
#
_cell.length_a   1.000
_cell.length_b   1.000
_cell.length_c   1.000
_cell.angle_alpha   90.00
_cell.angle_beta   90.00
_cell.angle_gamma   90.00
#
_symmetry.space_group_name_H-M   'P 1'
#
loop_
_entity.id
_entity.type
_entity.pdbx_description
1 polymer ?
#
loop_
_entity_poly.entity_id
_entity_poly.type
_entity_poly.pdbx_seq_one_letter_code
_entity_poly.pdbx_strand_id
1 'polypeptide(L)'
;IRRQRQMCIRDRYYTNELATMKQSLKIVSAGIEIGEVKGKDLIPNHALAMCTSLLCREAFATEEISYEQAITYLRKEAITLPVTAPRGYVLLTYRHIPLGFVKNIGNRANNLYPQEWRIRSGYLPENIRILSEYVTD
;
A
#
# COMPACT_ATOMS: atom_id res chain seq x y z
N ILE A 1 -2.41 -13.63 -17.94
CA ILE A 1 -3.44 -13.43 -16.91
C ILE A 1 -4.69 -12.93 -17.59
N ARG A 2 -5.69 -13.77 -17.62
CA ARG A 2 -6.98 -13.41 -18.20
C ARG A 2 -7.72 -12.49 -17.23
N ARG A 3 -7.94 -11.28 -17.66
CA ARG A 3 -8.78 -10.32 -16.95
C ARG A 3 -10.24 -10.60 -17.28
N GLN A 4 -10.98 -11.13 -16.34
CA GLN A 4 -12.44 -11.07 -16.42
C GLN A 4 -12.88 -9.70 -15.92
N ARG A 5 -13.39 -8.89 -16.81
CA ARG A 5 -13.99 -7.61 -16.46
C ARG A 5 -15.39 -7.86 -15.90
N GLN A 6 -15.55 -7.77 -14.60
CA GLN A 6 -16.84 -7.59 -13.96
C GLN A 6 -17.06 -6.12 -13.63
N MET A 7 -18.32 -5.69 -13.51
CA MET A 7 -18.68 -4.26 -13.33
C MET A 7 -18.19 -3.59 -12.05
N CYS A 8 -17.65 -4.34 -11.10
CA CYS A 8 -16.93 -3.84 -9.93
C CYS A 8 -15.58 -4.52 -9.91
N ILE A 9 -14.60 -3.89 -10.54
CA ILE A 9 -13.40 -4.60 -10.94
C ILE A 9 -12.34 -4.40 -9.86
N ARG A 10 -12.26 -5.38 -9.00
CA ARG A 10 -11.10 -5.62 -8.15
C ARG A 10 -10.23 -6.64 -8.82
N ASP A 11 -9.17 -6.19 -9.47
CA ASP A 11 -8.21 -7.10 -10.09
C ASP A 11 -7.41 -7.80 -8.99
N ARG A 12 -7.41 -9.13 -9.01
CA ARG A 12 -6.63 -9.97 -8.10
C ARG A 12 -5.56 -10.72 -8.86
N TYR A 13 -4.39 -10.78 -8.28
CA TYR A 13 -3.28 -11.59 -8.74
C TYR A 13 -3.10 -12.82 -7.85
N TYR A 14 -2.88 -13.96 -8.45
CA TYR A 14 -2.52 -15.19 -7.77
C TYR A 14 -1.61 -16.07 -8.65
N THR A 15 -0.81 -16.89 -8.00
CA THR A 15 0.13 -17.77 -8.68
C THR A 15 -0.55 -18.98 -9.31
N ASN A 16 0.13 -19.64 -10.24
CA ASN A 16 -0.37 -20.85 -10.89
C ASN A 16 -0.64 -21.99 -9.89
N GLU A 17 0.16 -22.07 -8.82
CA GLU A 17 -0.05 -23.05 -7.75
C GLU A 17 -1.39 -22.84 -7.04
N LEU A 18 -1.73 -21.58 -6.73
CA LEU A 18 -3.04 -21.24 -6.16
C LEU A 18 -4.18 -21.53 -7.13
N ALA A 19 -3.98 -21.32 -8.43
CA ALA A 19 -4.97 -21.65 -9.45
C ALA A 19 -5.26 -23.16 -9.47
N THR A 20 -4.23 -23.99 -9.34
CA THR A 20 -4.38 -25.45 -9.24
C THR A 20 -5.09 -25.87 -7.95
N MET A 21 -4.75 -25.26 -6.83
CA MET A 21 -5.41 -25.54 -5.53
C MET A 21 -6.88 -25.15 -5.54
N LYS A 22 -7.28 -24.10 -6.26
CA LYS A 22 -8.69 -23.70 -6.44
C LYS A 22 -9.56 -24.78 -7.04
N GLN A 23 -9.00 -25.66 -7.86
CA GLN A 23 -9.74 -26.76 -8.48
C GLN A 23 -10.02 -27.90 -7.49
N SER A 24 -9.18 -28.07 -6.49
CA SER A 24 -9.21 -29.18 -5.55
C SER A 24 -9.85 -28.84 -4.21
N LEU A 25 -9.85 -27.57 -3.85
CA LEU A 25 -10.28 -27.07 -2.55
C LEU A 25 -11.42 -26.06 -2.67
N LYS A 26 -12.31 -26.05 -1.68
CA LYS A 26 -13.31 -24.98 -1.55
C LYS A 26 -12.61 -23.74 -1.00
N ILE A 27 -12.23 -22.83 -1.87
CA ILE A 27 -11.53 -21.60 -1.52
C ILE A 27 -12.53 -20.45 -1.43
N VAL A 28 -12.57 -19.77 -0.29
CA VAL A 28 -13.42 -18.60 -0.04
C VAL A 28 -12.80 -17.34 -0.70
N SER A 29 -11.49 -17.20 -0.62
CA SER A 29 -10.77 -16.08 -1.23
C SER A 29 -9.35 -16.53 -1.60
N ALA A 30 -8.83 -16.04 -2.72
CA ALA A 30 -7.49 -16.34 -3.18
C ALA A 30 -6.88 -15.13 -3.89
N GLY A 31 -5.56 -15.01 -3.75
CA GLY A 31 -4.79 -13.97 -4.39
C GLY A 31 -4.81 -12.63 -3.66
N ILE A 32 -4.09 -11.68 -4.23
CA ILE A 32 -3.92 -10.33 -3.70
C ILE A 32 -4.71 -9.36 -4.56
N GLU A 33 -5.49 -8.53 -3.92
CA GLU A 33 -6.21 -7.46 -4.60
C GLU A 33 -5.22 -6.36 -4.99
N ILE A 34 -5.07 -6.18 -6.31
CA ILE A 34 -4.12 -5.19 -6.85
C ILE A 34 -4.69 -3.78 -6.77
N GLY A 35 -5.96 -3.64 -7.09
CA GLY A 35 -6.61 -2.34 -7.10
C GLY A 35 -8.01 -2.39 -7.68
N GLU A 36 -8.62 -1.23 -7.74
CA GLU A 36 -9.95 -1.01 -8.28
C GLU A 36 -9.87 -0.07 -9.49
N VAL A 37 -10.45 -0.49 -10.60
CA VAL A 37 -10.58 0.38 -11.78
C VAL A 37 -11.80 1.27 -11.62
N LYS A 38 -11.56 2.58 -11.55
CA LYS A 38 -12.62 3.58 -11.47
C LYS A 38 -12.49 4.56 -12.64
N GLY A 39 -13.38 4.43 -13.62
CA GLY A 39 -13.25 5.17 -14.86
C GLY A 39 -12.02 4.74 -15.65
N LYS A 40 -11.09 5.67 -15.88
CA LYS A 40 -9.82 5.43 -16.57
C LYS A 40 -8.65 5.17 -15.60
N ASP A 41 -8.86 5.38 -14.31
CA ASP A 41 -7.82 5.28 -13.29
C ASP A 41 -7.86 3.92 -12.59
N LEU A 42 -6.68 3.39 -12.31
CA LEU A 42 -6.50 2.27 -11.41
C LEU A 42 -6.12 2.81 -10.04
N ILE A 43 -6.99 2.62 -9.05
CA ILE A 43 -6.71 2.97 -7.66
C ILE A 43 -5.99 1.77 -7.03
N PRO A 44 -4.69 1.89 -6.66
CA PRO A 44 -3.95 0.77 -6.09
C PRO A 44 -4.51 0.39 -4.72
N ASN A 45 -4.61 -0.92 -4.47
CA ASN A 45 -5.01 -1.44 -3.17
C ASN A 45 -3.80 -1.47 -2.22
N HIS A 46 -4.06 -1.32 -0.93
CA HIS A 46 -3.02 -1.37 0.09
C HIS A 46 -2.28 -2.73 0.10
N ALA A 47 -2.97 -3.82 -0.21
CA ALA A 47 -2.36 -5.14 -0.31
C ALA A 47 -1.24 -5.21 -1.36
N LEU A 48 -1.33 -4.43 -2.44
CA LEU A 48 -0.26 -4.33 -3.43
C LEU A 48 1.02 -3.72 -2.82
N ALA A 49 0.88 -2.69 -1.99
CA ALA A 49 2.03 -2.09 -1.29
C ALA A 49 2.74 -3.08 -0.36
N MET A 50 1.97 -3.97 0.27
CA MET A 50 2.50 -4.98 1.19
C MET A 50 3.07 -6.21 0.48
N CYS A 51 2.77 -6.41 -0.79
CA CYS A 51 3.24 -7.54 -1.57
C CYS A 51 4.57 -7.22 -2.25
N THR A 52 5.67 -7.59 -1.64
CA THR A 52 7.02 -7.30 -2.15
C THR A 52 7.35 -8.01 -3.45
N SER A 53 6.73 -9.16 -3.71
CA SER A 53 6.95 -9.93 -4.93
C SER A 53 6.27 -9.35 -6.17
N LEU A 54 5.16 -8.64 -5.98
CA LEU A 54 4.40 -8.00 -7.07
C LEU A 54 4.71 -6.52 -7.21
N LEU A 55 5.24 -5.91 -6.16
CA LEU A 55 5.52 -4.49 -6.15
C LEU A 55 6.71 -4.18 -7.04
N CYS A 56 6.41 -3.70 -8.23
CA CYS A 56 7.41 -3.12 -9.09
C CYS A 56 7.63 -1.67 -8.65
N ARG A 57 8.73 -1.42 -7.97
CA ARG A 57 9.09 -0.07 -7.51
C ARG A 57 9.23 0.94 -8.65
N GLU A 58 9.51 0.46 -9.84
CA GLU A 58 9.61 1.28 -11.05
C GLU A 58 8.24 1.67 -11.60
N ALA A 59 7.18 0.94 -11.26
CA ALA A 59 5.82 1.21 -11.74
C ALA A 59 5.16 2.38 -11.01
N PHE A 60 5.62 2.71 -9.82
CA PHE A 60 5.10 3.79 -9.00
C PHE A 60 6.21 4.75 -8.58
N ALA A 61 5.89 6.04 -8.56
CA ALA A 61 6.75 6.99 -7.90
C ALA A 61 6.83 6.65 -6.41
N THR A 62 8.04 6.71 -5.87
CA THR A 62 8.32 6.35 -4.48
C THR A 62 8.86 7.57 -3.75
N GLU A 63 8.36 7.82 -2.55
CA GLU A 63 8.81 8.90 -1.69
C GLU A 63 9.16 8.36 -0.31
N GLU A 64 10.39 8.62 0.14
CA GLU A 64 10.83 8.27 1.47
C GLU A 64 10.37 9.34 2.46
N ILE A 65 9.73 8.93 3.55
CA ILE A 65 9.15 9.83 4.54
C ILE A 65 9.83 9.68 5.91
N SER A 66 9.69 10.72 6.73
CA SER A 66 10.17 10.71 8.12
C SER A 66 9.29 9.84 9.01
N TYR A 67 9.78 9.52 10.20
CA TYR A 67 9.00 8.79 11.21
C TYR A 67 7.69 9.50 11.55
N GLU A 68 7.75 10.82 11.75
CA GLU A 68 6.55 11.61 12.07
C GLU A 68 5.51 11.55 10.96
N GLN A 69 5.96 11.68 9.70
CA GLN A 69 5.09 11.54 8.54
C GLN A 69 4.53 10.12 8.40
N ALA A 70 5.34 9.10 8.72
CA ALA A 70 4.90 7.71 8.71
C ALA A 70 3.76 7.48 9.72
N ILE A 71 3.88 8.01 10.93
CA ILE A 71 2.82 7.92 11.94
C ILE A 71 1.57 8.70 11.49
N THR A 72 1.74 9.89 10.94
CA THR A 72 0.63 10.68 10.36
C THR A 72 -0.10 9.88 9.29
N TYR A 73 0.65 9.21 8.40
CA TYR A 73 0.09 8.32 7.40
C TYR A 73 -0.71 7.17 8.00
N LEU A 74 -0.14 6.47 8.99
CA LEU A 74 -0.80 5.34 9.66
C LEU A 74 -2.00 5.75 10.51
N ARG A 75 -2.13 7.03 10.86
CA ARG A 75 -3.33 7.61 11.48
C ARG A 75 -4.44 7.96 10.49
N LYS A 76 -4.19 7.77 9.21
CA LYS A 76 -5.12 8.14 8.13
C LYS A 76 -5.29 9.66 7.98
N GLU A 77 -4.28 10.42 8.36
CA GLU A 77 -4.27 11.87 8.18
C GLU A 77 -3.67 12.27 6.83
N ALA A 78 -3.98 13.46 6.36
CA ALA A 78 -3.41 14.00 5.12
C ALA A 78 -1.93 14.31 5.31
N ILE A 79 -1.15 14.07 4.26
CA ILE A 79 0.29 14.31 4.24
C ILE A 79 0.60 15.35 3.16
N THR A 80 1.59 16.18 3.44
CA THR A 80 2.17 17.07 2.44
C THR A 80 3.46 16.47 1.93
N LEU A 81 3.56 16.27 0.63
CA LEU A 81 4.76 15.79 -0.02
C LEU A 81 5.60 16.97 -0.54
N PRO A 82 6.92 16.76 -0.77
CA PRO A 82 7.77 17.77 -1.38
C PRO A 82 7.24 18.19 -2.76
N VAL A 83 7.53 19.41 -3.15
CA VAL A 83 7.14 19.96 -4.48
C VAL A 83 7.70 19.11 -5.63
N THR A 84 8.82 18.43 -5.38
CA THR A 84 9.46 17.52 -6.33
C THR A 84 8.73 16.20 -6.52
N ALA A 85 7.83 15.84 -5.60
CA ALA A 85 7.05 14.61 -5.70
C ALA A 85 6.04 14.70 -6.86
N PRO A 86 5.97 13.69 -7.73
CA PRO A 86 5.06 13.70 -8.86
C PRO A 86 3.60 13.63 -8.40
N ARG A 87 2.72 14.19 -9.21
CA ARG A 87 1.27 14.06 -9.00
C ARG A 87 0.80 12.64 -9.33
N GLY A 88 -0.28 12.23 -8.70
CA GLY A 88 -0.88 10.92 -8.89
C GLY A 88 -0.56 9.98 -7.73
N TYR A 89 -0.57 8.69 -8.00
CA TYR A 89 -0.32 7.68 -6.97
C TYR A 89 1.17 7.56 -6.66
N VAL A 90 1.51 7.73 -5.39
CA VAL A 90 2.88 7.66 -4.87
C VAL A 90 2.94 6.61 -3.78
N LEU A 91 3.93 5.74 -3.86
CA LEU A 91 4.23 4.77 -2.82
C LEU A 91 5.09 5.43 -1.75
N LEU A 92 4.60 5.44 -0.53
CA LEU A 92 5.35 5.94 0.62
C LEU A 92 6.20 4.83 1.20
N THR A 93 7.46 5.15 1.48
CA THR A 93 8.40 4.27 2.15
C THR A 93 8.99 4.92 3.40
N TYR A 94 9.25 4.10 4.39
CA TYR A 94 10.00 4.48 5.57
C TYR A 94 11.14 3.48 5.77
N ARG A 95 12.39 3.98 5.81
CA ARG A 95 13.60 3.13 5.83
C ARG A 95 13.59 2.07 4.74
N HIS A 96 13.19 2.48 3.54
CA HIS A 96 13.05 1.63 2.34
C HIS A 96 11.98 0.53 2.43
N ILE A 97 11.16 0.53 3.49
CA ILE A 97 10.04 -0.40 3.64
C ILE A 97 8.76 0.29 3.14
N PRO A 98 8.02 -0.32 2.21
CA PRO A 98 6.76 0.24 1.73
C PRO A 98 5.72 0.31 2.84
N LEU A 99 5.05 1.44 2.96
CA LEU A 99 3.95 1.65 3.91
C LEU A 99 2.58 1.60 3.23
N GLY A 100 2.48 2.15 2.05
CA GLY A 100 1.24 2.22 1.30
C GLY A 100 1.21 3.36 0.31
N PHE A 101 0.05 3.58 -0.29
CA PHE A 101 -0.13 4.59 -1.33
C PHE A 101 -0.80 5.85 -0.82
N VAL A 102 -0.47 6.94 -1.48
CA VAL A 102 -1.19 8.22 -1.41
C VAL A 102 -1.49 8.71 -2.82
N LYS A 103 -2.52 9.52 -2.97
CA LYS A 103 -2.77 10.27 -4.20
C LYS A 103 -2.33 11.71 -4.01
N ASN A 104 -1.21 12.07 -4.62
CA ASN A 104 -0.68 13.44 -4.58
C ASN A 104 -1.46 14.33 -5.55
N ILE A 105 -2.14 15.34 -5.03
CA ILE A 105 -2.88 16.34 -5.83
C ILE A 105 -2.16 17.68 -5.91
N GLY A 106 -0.94 17.76 -5.38
CA GLY A 106 -0.06 18.93 -5.41
C GLY A 106 0.07 19.63 -4.07
N ASN A 107 -0.98 20.22 -3.56
CA ASN A 107 -0.98 20.92 -2.27
C ASN A 107 -1.09 19.98 -1.07
N ARG A 108 -1.59 18.77 -1.28
CA ARG A 108 -1.70 17.71 -0.28
C ARG A 108 -1.68 16.34 -0.95
N ALA A 109 -1.46 15.31 -0.18
CA ALA A 109 -1.60 13.92 -0.61
C ALA A 109 -2.75 13.25 0.14
N ASN A 110 -3.72 12.72 -0.62
CA ASN A 110 -4.83 11.97 -0.04
C ASN A 110 -4.34 10.60 0.41
N ASN A 111 -4.59 10.29 1.67
CA ASN A 111 -4.15 9.06 2.29
C ASN A 111 -5.06 7.89 1.92
N LEU A 112 -4.48 6.85 1.29
CA LEU A 112 -5.20 5.64 0.87
C LEU A 112 -5.07 4.49 1.87
N TYR A 113 -4.48 4.72 3.04
CA TYR A 113 -4.36 3.71 4.10
C TYR A 113 -5.75 3.22 4.54
N PRO A 114 -5.94 1.90 4.78
CA PRO A 114 -7.22 1.38 5.22
C PRO A 114 -7.70 2.01 6.53
N GLN A 115 -8.94 2.48 6.54
CA GLN A 115 -9.52 3.19 7.67
C GLN A 115 -9.59 2.31 8.94
N GLU A 116 -9.83 1.03 8.76
CA GLU A 116 -9.96 0.05 9.84
C GLU A 116 -8.65 -0.19 10.60
N TRP A 117 -7.52 0.04 9.91
CA TRP A 117 -6.18 -0.23 10.45
C TRP A 117 -5.49 0.99 11.01
N ARG A 118 -6.15 2.14 10.96
CA ARG A 118 -5.55 3.40 11.43
C ARG A 118 -5.15 3.33 12.90
N ILE A 119 -4.03 3.93 13.21
CA ILE A 119 -3.62 4.17 14.60
C ILE A 119 -4.52 5.23 15.22
N ARG A 120 -5.16 4.91 16.33
CA ARG A 120 -6.08 5.81 17.05
C ARG A 120 -5.42 6.56 18.20
N SER A 121 -4.27 6.05 18.68
CA SER A 121 -3.54 6.69 19.77
C SER A 121 -2.93 8.02 19.36
N GLY A 122 -3.06 9.04 20.19
CA GLY A 122 -2.34 10.30 20.04
C GLY A 122 -0.91 10.27 20.61
N TYR A 123 -0.56 9.20 21.31
CA TYR A 123 0.73 9.05 21.95
C TYR A 123 1.81 8.62 20.96
N LEU A 124 2.92 9.34 20.95
CA LEU A 124 4.15 8.94 20.26
C LEU A 124 5.23 8.65 21.31
N PRO A 125 5.87 7.50 21.27
CA PRO A 125 6.98 7.23 22.17
C PRO A 125 8.16 8.18 21.87
N GLU A 126 8.75 8.71 22.93
CA GLU A 126 9.93 9.60 22.80
C GLU A 126 11.13 8.86 22.21
N ASN A 127 11.25 7.59 22.54
CA ASN A 127 12.32 6.73 22.03
C ASN A 127 11.77 5.73 21.00
N ILE A 128 12.18 5.92 19.77
CA ILE A 128 11.85 5.01 18.68
C ILE A 128 12.78 3.80 18.78
N ARG A 129 12.22 2.66 19.19
CA ARG A 129 12.91 1.38 19.15
C ARG A 129 12.46 0.59 17.93
N ILE A 130 13.40 0.14 17.15
CA ILE A 130 13.16 -0.67 15.96
C ILE A 130 13.53 -2.11 16.26
N LEU A 131 12.84 -3.04 15.60
CA LEU A 131 13.11 -4.47 15.78
C LEU A 131 14.58 -4.85 15.59
N SER A 132 15.29 -4.17 14.69
CA SER A 132 16.72 -4.40 14.49
C SER A 132 17.59 -4.09 15.72
N GLU A 133 17.10 -3.27 16.65
CA GLU A 133 17.82 -2.97 17.91
C GLU A 133 17.64 -4.08 18.94
N TYR A 134 16.70 -4.99 18.74
CA TYR A 134 16.46 -6.14 19.61
C TYR A 134 17.09 -7.44 19.11
N VAL A 135 17.53 -7.45 17.86
CA VAL A 135 18.26 -8.57 17.28
C VAL A 135 19.74 -8.32 17.56
N THR A 136 20.16 -8.60 18.77
CA THR A 136 21.58 -8.77 19.09
C THR A 136 21.97 -10.18 18.72
N ASP A 137 23.04 -10.29 17.95
CA ASP A 137 23.64 -11.55 17.52
C ASP A 137 24.00 -12.48 18.72
#